data_5493069942de10a04776f0ac083dac3b
#
_entry.id   5493069942de10a04776f0ac083dac3b
#
_cell.length_a   1.000
_cell.length_b   1.000
_cell.length_c   1.000
_cell.angle_alpha   90.00
_cell.angle_beta   90.00
_cell.angle_gamma   90.00
#
_symmetry.space_group_name_H-M   'P 1'
#
loop_
_entity.id
_entity.type
_entity.pdbx_description
1 polymer ?
#
loop_
_entity_poly.entity_id
_entity_poly.type
_entity_poly.pdbx_seq_one_letter_code
_entity_poly.pdbx_strand_id
1 'polypeptide(L)'
;VRVPISDGHLATVFVKFKNKPTKEQMLAAWATFKGEPQKLELPSAPKQFLQYMTEENRPQTKLDRDFEHGMGICIGRLRDDPIFDYRFVCISHNTLRGAAGGGVESAELLCAQGWIPYKK
;
A
#
# COMPACT_ATOMS: atom_id res chain seq x y z
N VAL A 1 -8.85 -1.52 -13.30
CA VAL A 1 -9.70 -2.61 -13.82
C VAL A 1 -11.08 -2.49 -13.20
N ARG A 2 -12.15 -2.63 -13.99
CA ARG A 2 -13.53 -2.65 -13.51
C ARG A 2 -14.01 -4.11 -13.46
N VAL A 3 -14.37 -4.57 -12.26
CA VAL A 3 -14.78 -5.95 -12.00
C VAL A 3 -15.95 -5.94 -11.01
N PRO A 4 -16.82 -6.98 -10.98
CA PRO A 4 -17.99 -7.04 -10.11
C PRO A 4 -17.60 -7.42 -8.67
N ILE A 5 -16.95 -6.51 -7.97
CA ILE A 5 -16.58 -6.62 -6.55
C ILE A 5 -17.16 -5.46 -5.76
N SER A 6 -17.41 -5.65 -4.47
CA SER A 6 -17.97 -4.60 -3.61
C SER A 6 -16.93 -3.52 -3.31
N ASP A 7 -15.73 -3.92 -2.88
CA ASP A 7 -14.66 -3.02 -2.45
C ASP A 7 -13.29 -3.56 -2.82
N GLY A 8 -12.31 -2.66 -2.89
CA GLY A 8 -10.92 -2.95 -3.19
C GLY A 8 -10.58 -2.67 -4.65
N HIS A 9 -9.47 -1.97 -4.85
CA HIS A 9 -8.90 -1.71 -6.17
C HIS A 9 -7.63 -2.53 -6.37
N LEU A 10 -7.64 -3.36 -7.41
CA LEU A 10 -6.46 -4.05 -7.91
C LEU A 10 -5.79 -3.20 -8.99
N ALA A 11 -4.50 -3.02 -8.86
CA ALA A 11 -3.66 -2.43 -9.89
C ALA A 11 -2.64 -3.46 -10.38
N THR A 12 -2.56 -3.64 -11.69
CA THR A 12 -1.43 -4.30 -12.35
C THR A 12 -0.38 -3.27 -12.66
N VAL A 13 0.80 -3.45 -12.13
CA VAL A 13 1.91 -2.51 -12.24
C VAL A 13 3.00 -3.10 -13.11
N PHE A 14 3.45 -2.32 -14.08
CA PHE A 14 4.61 -2.60 -14.92
C PHE A 14 5.60 -1.48 -14.65
N VAL A 15 6.82 -1.82 -14.28
CA VAL A 15 7.81 -0.82 -13.85
C VAL A 15 9.14 -1.02 -14.55
N LYS A 16 9.72 0.10 -14.99
CA LYS A 16 11.10 0.19 -15.48
C LYS A 16 11.88 1.12 -14.56
N PHE A 17 13.03 0.69 -14.12
CA PHE A 17 13.89 1.46 -13.23
C PHE A 17 15.04 2.12 -14.01
N LYS A 18 15.51 3.25 -13.52
CA LYS A 18 16.77 3.83 -13.99
C LYS A 18 17.95 2.91 -13.68
N ASN A 19 17.96 2.35 -12.46
CA ASN A 19 18.91 1.33 -12.02
C ASN A 19 18.08 0.13 -11.54
N LYS A 20 18.09 -0.97 -12.30
CA LYS A 20 17.26 -2.14 -12.00
C LYS A 20 17.69 -2.80 -10.68
N PRO A 21 16.79 -2.83 -9.66
CA PRO A 21 17.06 -3.59 -8.43
C PRO A 21 16.88 -5.08 -8.66
N THR A 22 17.36 -5.91 -7.74
CA THR A 22 16.97 -7.33 -7.71
C THR A 22 15.58 -7.49 -7.08
N LYS A 23 14.93 -8.64 -7.29
CA LYS A 23 13.64 -8.95 -6.65
C LYS A 23 13.78 -8.95 -5.12
N GLU A 24 14.87 -9.50 -4.60
CA GLU A 24 15.18 -9.53 -3.17
C GLU A 24 15.28 -8.12 -2.59
N GLN A 25 15.92 -7.20 -3.30
CA GLN A 25 16.00 -5.79 -2.90
C GLN A 25 14.61 -5.14 -2.88
N MET A 26 13.75 -5.43 -3.86
CA MET A 26 12.37 -4.92 -3.86
C MET A 26 11.56 -5.48 -2.69
N LEU A 27 11.63 -6.79 -2.45
CA LEU A 27 10.92 -7.44 -1.34
C LEU A 27 11.39 -6.88 0.01
N ALA A 28 12.70 -6.71 0.21
CA ALA A 28 13.26 -6.11 1.41
C ALA A 28 12.80 -4.66 1.60
N ALA A 29 12.79 -3.86 0.52
CA ALA A 29 12.31 -2.49 0.56
C ALA A 29 10.82 -2.40 0.95
N TRP A 30 9.96 -3.28 0.43
CA TRP A 30 8.56 -3.32 0.80
C TRP A 30 8.35 -3.78 2.25
N ALA A 31 9.10 -4.80 2.70
CA ALA A 31 8.98 -5.32 4.06
C ALA A 31 9.42 -4.30 5.14
N THR A 32 10.36 -3.43 4.80
CA THR A 32 10.93 -2.44 5.74
C THR A 32 10.38 -1.03 5.55
N PHE A 33 9.50 -0.83 4.57
CA PHE A 33 8.98 0.50 4.25
C PHE A 33 8.21 1.10 5.43
N LYS A 34 8.62 2.30 5.82
CA LYS A 34 7.92 3.14 6.79
C LYS A 34 7.83 4.57 6.24
N GLY A 35 6.61 5.02 6.05
CA GLY A 35 6.31 6.43 5.76
C GLY A 35 6.35 7.27 7.03
N GLU A 36 6.17 8.56 6.87
CA GLU A 36 6.11 9.49 8.00
C GLU A 36 4.98 9.15 8.99
N PRO A 37 3.77 8.73 8.54
CA PRO A 37 2.71 8.30 9.45
C PRO A 37 3.12 7.16 10.38
N GLN A 38 3.85 6.16 9.88
CA GLN A 38 4.33 5.02 10.68
C GLN A 38 5.42 5.44 11.66
N LYS A 39 6.30 6.38 11.28
CA LYS A 39 7.35 6.90 12.18
C LYS A 39 6.78 7.72 13.32
N LEU A 40 5.73 8.47 13.06
CA LEU A 40 5.01 9.29 14.03
C LEU A 40 3.94 8.49 14.80
N GLU A 41 3.78 7.21 14.50
CA GLU A 41 2.78 6.33 15.11
C GLU A 41 1.37 6.96 15.17
N LEU A 42 0.96 7.56 14.04
CA LEU A 42 -0.35 8.22 13.95
C LEU A 42 -1.48 7.22 14.20
N PRO A 43 -2.60 7.65 14.84
CA PRO A 43 -3.70 6.76 15.22
C PRO A 43 -4.28 5.94 14.06
N SER A 44 -4.41 6.54 12.87
CA SER A 44 -4.93 5.87 11.67
C SER A 44 -3.86 5.19 10.83
N ALA A 45 -2.58 5.33 11.18
CA ALA A 45 -1.49 4.73 10.41
C ALA A 45 -1.43 3.21 10.63
N PRO A 46 -1.38 2.40 9.54
CA PRO A 46 -1.15 0.98 9.67
C PRO A 46 0.25 0.71 10.23
N LYS A 47 0.39 -0.28 11.08
CA LYS A 47 1.71 -0.69 11.61
C LYS A 47 2.59 -1.27 10.52
N GLN A 48 2.00 -2.10 9.67
CA GLN A 48 2.61 -2.67 8.47
C GLN A 48 1.93 -2.05 7.25
N PHE A 49 2.59 -1.10 6.58
CA PHE A 49 1.96 -0.41 5.45
C PHE A 49 1.92 -1.26 4.18
N LEU A 50 3.00 -1.97 3.86
CA LEU A 50 3.11 -2.83 2.69
C LEU A 50 3.29 -4.28 3.11
N GLN A 51 2.51 -5.21 2.55
CA GLN A 51 2.62 -6.64 2.78
C GLN A 51 2.78 -7.37 1.45
N TYR A 52 3.87 -8.12 1.29
CA TYR A 52 4.04 -9.00 0.15
C TYR A 52 3.39 -10.37 0.41
N MET A 53 2.57 -10.81 -0.54
CA MET A 53 1.92 -12.11 -0.53
C MET A 53 2.72 -13.06 -1.41
N THR A 54 3.10 -14.20 -0.85
CA THR A 54 3.93 -15.21 -1.54
C THR A 54 3.12 -16.17 -2.39
N GLU A 55 1.82 -16.28 -2.11
CA GLU A 55 0.91 -17.18 -2.83
C GLU A 55 0.63 -16.66 -4.25
N GLU A 56 0.64 -17.54 -5.23
CA GLU A 56 0.47 -17.20 -6.64
C GLU A 56 -0.90 -16.57 -6.98
N ASN A 57 -1.91 -16.89 -6.19
CA ASN A 57 -3.27 -16.38 -6.37
C ASN A 57 -3.60 -15.14 -5.52
N ARG A 58 -2.60 -14.52 -4.88
CA ARG A 58 -2.76 -13.32 -4.06
C ARG A 58 -2.02 -12.11 -4.67
N PRO A 59 -2.48 -10.86 -4.46
CA PRO A 59 -3.60 -10.48 -3.60
C PRO A 59 -4.97 -10.72 -4.25
N GLN A 60 -5.98 -10.93 -3.41
CA GLN A 60 -7.39 -11.02 -3.79
C GLN A 60 -8.21 -10.00 -3.02
N THR A 61 -9.16 -9.33 -3.68
CA THR A 61 -9.96 -8.26 -3.05
C THR A 61 -10.67 -8.72 -1.78
N LYS A 62 -11.33 -9.88 -1.83
CA LYS A 62 -12.10 -10.40 -0.68
C LYS A 62 -11.23 -10.79 0.52
N LEU A 63 -9.99 -11.21 0.28
CA LEU A 63 -9.11 -11.72 1.32
C LEU A 63 -8.15 -10.64 1.87
N ASP A 64 -7.75 -9.67 1.02
CA ASP A 64 -6.62 -8.79 1.32
C ASP A 64 -6.97 -7.32 1.45
N ARG A 65 -8.17 -6.89 1.01
CA ARG A 65 -8.55 -5.49 1.06
C ARG A 65 -8.62 -4.92 2.48
N ASP A 66 -8.93 -5.76 3.47
CA ASP A 66 -9.10 -5.35 4.86
C ASP A 66 -7.80 -5.47 5.69
N PHE A 67 -6.67 -5.75 5.03
CA PHE A 67 -5.36 -5.77 5.68
C PHE A 67 -5.09 -4.45 6.40
N GLU A 68 -4.62 -4.53 7.67
CA GLU A 68 -4.43 -3.36 8.54
C GLU A 68 -5.69 -2.46 8.59
N HIS A 69 -6.85 -3.07 8.80
CA HIS A 69 -8.15 -2.40 8.82
C HIS A 69 -8.45 -1.61 7.53
N GLY A 70 -7.96 -2.09 6.38
CA GLY A 70 -8.12 -1.45 5.08
C GLY A 70 -7.18 -0.27 4.83
N MET A 71 -6.22 -0.02 5.73
CA MET A 71 -5.23 1.06 5.59
C MET A 71 -3.89 0.58 5.03
N GLY A 72 -3.63 -0.73 5.03
CA GLY A 72 -2.46 -1.34 4.42
C GLY A 72 -2.66 -1.67 2.94
N ILE A 73 -1.58 -2.01 2.26
CA ILE A 73 -1.55 -2.40 0.85
C ILE A 73 -0.90 -3.78 0.73
N CYS A 74 -1.60 -4.73 0.11
CA CYS A 74 -1.03 -6.03 -0.21
C CYS A 74 -0.49 -6.03 -1.64
N ILE A 75 0.72 -6.57 -1.80
CA ILE A 75 1.43 -6.70 -3.06
C ILE A 75 1.70 -8.17 -3.31
N GLY A 76 1.62 -8.62 -4.54
CA GLY A 76 1.95 -10.00 -4.90
C GLY A 76 2.32 -10.16 -6.36
N ARG A 77 2.68 -11.38 -6.73
CA ARG A 77 2.98 -11.76 -8.10
C ARG A 77 4.13 -10.95 -8.73
N LEU A 78 5.15 -10.63 -7.94
CA LEU A 78 6.38 -10.00 -8.47
C LEU A 78 7.09 -10.97 -9.42
N ARG A 79 7.25 -10.57 -10.66
CA ARG A 79 7.89 -11.36 -11.70
C ARG A 79 8.55 -10.47 -12.74
N ASP A 80 9.46 -11.06 -13.51
CA ASP A 80 10.10 -10.38 -14.63
C ASP A 80 9.08 -10.02 -15.70
N ASP A 81 9.33 -8.94 -16.40
CA ASP A 81 8.51 -8.50 -17.52
C ASP A 81 9.37 -8.44 -18.81
N PRO A 82 8.83 -8.90 -19.95
CA PRO A 82 9.62 -8.94 -21.20
C PRO A 82 9.87 -7.57 -21.83
N ILE A 83 9.10 -6.55 -21.45
CA ILE A 83 9.19 -5.18 -22.00
C ILE A 83 9.78 -4.21 -20.97
N PHE A 84 9.31 -4.33 -19.73
CA PHE A 84 9.78 -3.55 -18.57
C PHE A 84 10.70 -4.42 -17.70
N ASP A 85 11.12 -3.91 -16.55
CA ASP A 85 11.97 -4.69 -15.65
C ASP A 85 11.17 -5.72 -14.87
N TYR A 86 10.07 -5.26 -14.26
CA TYR A 86 9.21 -6.10 -13.43
C TYR A 86 7.74 -5.75 -13.60
N ARG A 87 6.90 -6.73 -13.22
CA ARG A 87 5.46 -6.55 -13.05
C ARG A 87 4.99 -7.19 -11.76
N PHE A 88 3.97 -6.61 -11.16
CA PHE A 88 3.34 -7.12 -9.93
C PHE A 88 1.90 -6.63 -9.85
N VAL A 89 1.18 -7.14 -8.86
CA VAL A 89 -0.20 -6.72 -8.57
C VAL A 89 -0.24 -6.17 -7.15
N CYS A 90 -0.99 -5.09 -6.95
CA CYS A 90 -1.26 -4.59 -5.60
C CYS A 90 -2.75 -4.30 -5.43
N ILE A 91 -3.20 -4.34 -4.18
CA ILE A 91 -4.56 -4.02 -3.78
C ILE A 91 -4.56 -2.95 -2.70
N SER A 92 -5.48 -2.00 -2.83
CA SER A 92 -5.78 -0.99 -1.83
C SER A 92 -7.30 -0.91 -1.62
N HIS A 93 -7.73 -0.68 -0.38
CA HIS A 93 -9.13 -0.44 -0.09
C HIS A 93 -9.52 0.97 -0.55
N ASN A 94 -10.48 1.05 -1.49
CA ASN A 94 -10.83 2.30 -2.16
C ASN A 94 -11.55 3.31 -1.26
N THR A 95 -12.33 2.87 -0.27
CA THR A 95 -13.09 3.76 0.63
C THR A 95 -12.35 4.07 1.93
N LEU A 96 -11.49 3.17 2.39
CA LEU A 96 -10.67 3.39 3.59
C LEU A 96 -9.33 4.03 3.19
N ARG A 97 -8.34 3.28 2.75
CA ARG A 97 -7.03 3.85 2.37
C ARG A 97 -7.14 4.92 1.29
N GLY A 98 -7.96 4.67 0.26
CA GLY A 98 -8.09 5.55 -0.90
C GLY A 98 -9.01 6.76 -0.71
N ALA A 99 -9.73 6.86 0.41
CA ALA A 99 -10.68 7.95 0.66
C ALA A 99 -10.71 8.37 2.14
N ALA A 100 -11.72 7.95 2.90
CA ALA A 100 -11.98 8.47 4.26
C ALA A 100 -10.80 8.23 5.22
N GLY A 101 -10.29 7.02 5.31
CA GLY A 101 -9.17 6.70 6.19
C GLY A 101 -7.89 7.45 5.84
N GLY A 102 -7.56 7.54 4.54
CA GLY A 102 -6.42 8.33 4.07
C GLY A 102 -6.58 9.84 4.33
N GLY A 103 -7.83 10.35 4.26
CA GLY A 103 -8.14 11.74 4.62
C GLY A 103 -7.91 12.02 6.11
N VAL A 104 -8.39 11.12 6.98
CA VAL A 104 -8.17 11.22 8.44
C VAL A 104 -6.68 11.15 8.78
N GLU A 105 -5.95 10.17 8.26
CA GLU A 105 -4.50 10.04 8.46
C GLU A 105 -3.74 11.29 8.00
N SER A 106 -4.16 11.90 6.88
CA SER A 106 -3.57 13.15 6.41
C SER A 106 -3.80 14.32 7.38
N ALA A 107 -5.00 14.42 7.95
CA ALA A 107 -5.30 15.43 8.96
C ALA A 107 -4.48 15.21 10.26
N GLU A 108 -4.36 13.96 10.70
CA GLU A 108 -3.50 13.59 11.84
C GLU A 108 -2.04 13.98 11.59
N LEU A 109 -1.52 13.74 10.37
CA LEU A 109 -0.17 14.13 9.98
C LEU A 109 0.03 15.64 10.04
N LEU A 110 -0.92 16.41 9.51
CA LEU A 110 -0.87 17.88 9.55
C LEU A 110 -0.93 18.41 10.98
N CYS A 111 -1.71 17.79 11.87
CA CYS A 111 -1.71 18.12 13.30
C CYS A 111 -0.37 17.80 13.94
N ALA A 112 0.19 16.61 13.70
CA ALA A 112 1.47 16.19 14.26
C ALA A 112 2.62 17.09 13.81
N GLN A 113 2.57 17.61 12.59
CA GLN A 113 3.55 18.54 12.04
C GLN A 113 3.29 20.02 12.40
N GLY A 114 2.22 20.31 13.16
CA GLY A 114 1.90 21.66 13.62
C GLY A 114 1.26 22.58 12.58
N TRP A 115 0.86 22.06 11.41
CA TRP A 115 0.14 22.84 10.40
C TRP A 115 -1.30 23.16 10.80
N ILE A 116 -1.93 22.26 11.54
CA ILE A 116 -3.26 22.46 12.12
C ILE A 116 -3.07 22.62 13.63
N PRO A 117 -3.38 23.80 14.20
CA PRO A 117 -3.24 24.01 15.64
C PRO A 117 -4.27 23.17 16.40
N TYR A 118 -3.81 22.40 17.37
CA TYR A 118 -4.68 21.67 18.29
C TYR A 118 -5.38 22.69 19.21
N LYS A 119 -6.68 22.85 19.03
CA LYS A 119 -7.50 23.59 20.03
C LYS A 119 -7.78 22.65 21.20
N LYS A 120 -7.20 22.94 22.34
CA LYS A 120 -7.57 22.29 23.61
C LYS A 120 -9.01 22.62 23.97
#